data_71679a78ce5efeba7645c00c97c89cef
#
_entry.id   71679a78ce5efeba7645c00c97c89cef
#
_cell.length_a   1.000
_cell.length_b   1.000
_cell.length_c   1.000
_cell.angle_alpha   90.00
_cell.angle_beta   90.00
_cell.angle_gamma   90.00
#
_symmetry.space_group_name_H-M   'P 1'
#
loop_
_entity.id
_entity.type
_entity.pdbx_description
1 polymer ?
#
loop_
_entity_poly.entity_id
_entity_poly.type
_entity_poly.pdbx_seq_one_letter_code
_entity_poly.pdbx_strand_id
1 'polypeptide(L)'
;MSSRPVLVANGPIRWTEKLATLAAAAEPLLAADGGANHLARIGLRPIAVLGDLDSIRPGVRSFVGEERMIHRPDQDRTDLDKSLDYAFAELGLGGLTVLGAVGGRIDHAVGNLGLVAARAMG
;
A
#
# COMPACT_ATOMS: atom_id res chain seq x y z
N MET A 1 3.18 -8.69 -20.57
CA MET A 1 3.62 -7.55 -19.78
C MET A 1 3.63 -7.93 -18.32
N SER A 2 4.71 -7.70 -17.66
CA SER A 2 4.76 -7.99 -16.23
C SER A 2 4.11 -6.83 -15.48
N SER A 3 3.30 -7.15 -14.49
CA SER A 3 2.74 -6.15 -13.60
C SER A 3 3.82 -5.68 -12.62
N ARG A 4 3.62 -4.49 -12.08
CA ARG A 4 4.54 -3.92 -11.10
C ARG A 4 3.75 -3.45 -9.89
N PRO A 5 3.31 -4.37 -9.05
CA PRO A 5 2.46 -4.00 -7.92
C PRO A 5 3.24 -3.18 -6.90
N VAL A 6 2.59 -2.15 -6.37
CA VAL A 6 3.15 -1.31 -5.32
C VAL A 6 2.09 -1.10 -4.24
N LEU A 7 2.52 -1.24 -3.00
CA LEU A 7 1.68 -0.97 -1.83
C LEU A 7 2.32 0.16 -1.05
N VAL A 8 1.57 1.21 -0.80
CA VAL A 8 2.05 2.35 -0.02
C VAL A 8 1.48 2.26 1.38
N ALA A 9 2.35 2.08 2.35
CA ALA A 9 1.96 1.98 3.75
C ALA A 9 2.01 3.35 4.42
N ASN A 10 1.60 3.40 5.69
CA ASN A 10 1.40 4.66 6.41
C ASN A 10 2.69 5.23 7.03
N GLY A 11 3.80 4.50 6.98
CA GLY A 11 5.05 5.01 7.53
C GLY A 11 5.59 6.19 6.73
N PRO A 12 6.60 6.88 7.26
CA PRO A 12 7.13 8.06 6.59
C PRO A 12 7.63 7.76 5.18
N ILE A 13 7.29 8.63 4.24
CA ILE A 13 7.78 8.53 2.87
C ILE A 13 8.29 9.90 2.46
N ARG A 14 9.50 9.90 1.93
CA ARG A 14 10.05 11.07 1.27
C ARG A 14 9.98 10.81 -0.23
N TRP A 15 9.10 11.49 -0.91
CA TRP A 15 8.93 11.29 -2.33
C TRP A 15 10.13 11.83 -3.09
N THR A 16 10.81 10.93 -3.79
CA THR A 16 11.82 11.29 -4.78
C THR A 16 11.19 11.09 -6.14
N GLU A 17 11.85 11.62 -7.17
CA GLU A 17 11.37 11.42 -8.52
C GLU A 17 11.29 9.93 -8.86
N LYS A 18 12.29 9.18 -8.40
CA LYS A 18 12.33 7.73 -8.66
C LYS A 18 11.15 7.01 -8.01
N LEU A 19 10.86 7.33 -6.75
CA LEU A 19 9.76 6.67 -6.04
C LEU A 19 8.41 7.10 -6.62
N ALA A 20 8.26 8.36 -6.98
CA ALA A 20 7.03 8.84 -7.59
C ALA A 20 6.78 8.17 -8.94
N THR A 21 7.84 8.00 -9.73
CA THR A 21 7.74 7.31 -11.01
C THR A 21 7.35 5.84 -10.81
N LEU A 22 7.94 5.21 -9.82
CA LEU A 22 7.62 3.81 -9.50
C LEU A 22 6.15 3.66 -9.14
N ALA A 23 5.65 4.54 -8.28
CA ALA A 23 4.25 4.49 -7.86
C ALA A 23 3.30 4.80 -9.01
N ALA A 24 3.67 5.77 -9.87
CA ALA A 24 2.83 6.14 -11.00
C ALA A 24 2.71 5.01 -12.03
N ALA A 25 3.74 4.18 -12.13
CA ALA A 25 3.74 3.06 -13.08
C ALA A 25 3.19 1.78 -12.46
N ALA A 26 2.76 1.81 -11.21
CA ALA A 26 2.34 0.60 -10.50
C ALA A 26 1.07 -0.02 -11.06
N GLU A 27 1.04 -1.33 -11.09
CA GLU A 27 -0.12 -2.12 -11.52
C GLU A 27 -0.18 -3.41 -10.68
N PRO A 28 -1.03 -3.48 -9.69
CA PRO A 28 -1.89 -2.42 -9.17
C PRO A 28 -1.18 -1.50 -8.18
N LEU A 29 -1.77 -0.35 -7.93
CA LEU A 29 -1.33 0.57 -6.89
C LEU A 29 -2.30 0.44 -5.72
N LEU A 30 -1.76 0.06 -4.56
CA LEU A 30 -2.55 -0.18 -3.36
C LEU A 30 -2.07 0.74 -2.24
N ALA A 31 -2.93 0.98 -1.27
CA ALA A 31 -2.54 1.71 -0.08
C ALA A 31 -3.05 1.01 1.17
N ALA A 32 -2.27 1.07 2.24
CA ALA A 32 -2.69 0.61 3.56
C ALA A 32 -3.03 1.85 4.37
N ASP A 33 -4.31 2.02 4.67
CA ASP A 33 -4.86 3.12 5.47
C ASP A 33 -4.26 4.48 5.07
N GLY A 34 -3.50 5.10 5.96
CA GLY A 34 -2.94 6.43 5.74
C GLY A 34 -1.93 6.51 4.61
N GLY A 35 -1.52 5.37 4.03
CA GLY A 35 -0.70 5.39 2.83
C GLY A 35 -1.36 6.14 1.68
N ALA A 36 -2.70 6.20 1.69
CA ALA A 36 -3.43 6.97 0.70
C ALA A 36 -3.12 8.46 0.78
N ASN A 37 -2.83 8.97 1.99
CA ASN A 37 -2.47 10.37 2.16
C ASN A 37 -1.17 10.69 1.44
N HIS A 38 -0.21 9.75 1.49
CA HIS A 38 1.06 9.93 0.78
C HIS A 38 0.84 10.01 -0.72
N LEU A 39 -0.01 9.15 -1.25
CA LEU A 39 -0.28 9.12 -2.69
C LEU A 39 -1.02 10.37 -3.15
N ALA A 40 -1.94 10.86 -2.32
CA ALA A 40 -2.69 12.07 -2.67
C ALA A 40 -1.76 13.27 -2.84
N ARG A 41 -0.66 13.32 -2.07
CA ARG A 41 0.29 14.43 -2.16
C ARG A 41 0.96 14.51 -3.53
N ILE A 42 1.02 13.40 -4.25
CA ILE A 42 1.60 13.39 -5.59
C ILE A 42 0.55 13.11 -6.66
N GLY A 43 -0.73 13.25 -6.29
CA GLY A 43 -1.82 13.16 -7.24
C GLY A 43 -2.14 11.78 -7.76
N LEU A 44 -1.72 10.73 -7.06
CA LEU A 44 -1.97 9.36 -7.48
C LEU A 44 -3.12 8.76 -6.67
N ARG A 45 -3.94 8.00 -7.36
CA ARG A 45 -5.13 7.36 -6.78
C ARG A 45 -4.94 5.85 -6.79
N PRO A 46 -4.89 5.21 -5.61
CA PRO A 46 -4.78 3.75 -5.56
C PRO A 46 -6.08 3.10 -6.00
N ILE A 47 -6.00 1.83 -6.43
CA ILE A 47 -7.21 1.09 -6.78
C ILE A 47 -7.94 0.58 -5.56
N ALA A 48 -7.24 0.46 -4.44
CA ALA A 48 -7.85 -0.01 -3.19
C ALA A 48 -7.06 0.54 -2.01
N VAL A 49 -7.77 0.89 -0.95
CA VAL A 49 -7.20 1.32 0.33
C VAL A 49 -7.76 0.41 1.40
N LEU A 50 -6.88 -0.22 2.17
CA LEU A 50 -7.28 -1.26 3.11
C LEU A 50 -6.91 -0.90 4.54
N GLY A 51 -7.71 -1.40 5.47
CA GLY A 51 -7.44 -1.28 6.88
C GLY A 51 -8.61 -0.68 7.65
N ASP A 52 -8.31 -0.07 8.79
CA ASP A 52 -9.33 0.58 9.61
C ASP A 52 -9.86 1.84 8.96
N LEU A 53 -9.07 2.44 8.07
CA LEU A 53 -9.43 3.64 7.32
C LEU A 53 -9.57 4.88 8.22
N ASP A 54 -9.00 4.83 9.42
CA ASP A 54 -9.12 5.92 10.38
C ASP A 54 -8.02 6.96 10.26
N SER A 55 -6.96 6.68 9.51
CA SER A 55 -5.87 7.63 9.30
C SER A 55 -5.98 8.40 7.99
N ILE A 56 -7.01 8.13 7.19
CA ILE A 56 -7.20 8.79 5.91
C ILE A 56 -7.85 10.14 6.14
N ARG A 57 -7.22 11.19 5.59
CA ARG A 57 -7.78 12.54 5.69
C ARG A 57 -9.06 12.65 4.86
N PRO A 58 -10.04 13.45 5.32
CA PRO A 58 -11.32 13.53 4.60
C PRO A 58 -11.19 13.91 3.13
N GLY A 59 -10.33 14.87 2.82
CA GLY A 59 -10.12 15.25 1.44
C GLY A 59 -9.50 14.15 0.60
N VAL A 60 -8.64 13.35 1.22
CA VAL A 60 -8.02 12.22 0.52
C VAL A 60 -9.05 11.12 0.27
N ARG A 61 -9.94 10.89 1.24
CA ARG A 61 -10.99 9.90 1.08
C ARG A 61 -11.88 10.25 -0.12
N SER A 62 -12.24 11.52 -0.25
CA SER A 62 -13.01 11.97 -1.39
C SER A 62 -12.25 11.86 -2.70
N PHE A 63 -10.94 12.16 -2.66
CA PHE A 63 -10.10 12.07 -3.83
C PHE A 63 -10.01 10.63 -4.36
N VAL A 64 -9.84 9.68 -3.45
CA VAL A 64 -9.73 8.26 -3.82
C VAL A 64 -11.08 7.68 -4.23
N GLY A 65 -12.13 7.96 -3.47
CA GLY A 65 -13.47 7.45 -3.73
C GLY A 65 -13.84 6.33 -2.78
N GLU A 66 -15.08 6.36 -2.27
CA GLU A 66 -15.56 5.38 -1.31
C GLU A 66 -15.55 3.96 -1.86
N GLU A 67 -15.76 3.82 -3.16
CA GLU A 67 -15.82 2.49 -3.79
C GLU A 67 -14.48 1.77 -3.73
N ARG A 68 -13.40 2.49 -3.45
CA ARG A 68 -12.05 1.91 -3.35
C ARG A 68 -11.63 1.64 -1.92
N MET A 69 -12.47 1.99 -0.96
CA MET A 69 -12.18 1.77 0.45
C MET A 69 -12.58 0.35 0.83
N ILE A 70 -11.64 -0.41 1.38
CA ILE A 70 -11.88 -1.78 1.81
C ILE A 70 -11.65 -1.84 3.30
N HIS A 71 -12.73 -1.77 4.06
CA HIS A 71 -12.67 -1.71 5.51
C HIS A 71 -12.38 -3.08 6.09
N ARG A 72 -11.27 -3.19 6.81
CA ARG A 72 -10.86 -4.40 7.52
C ARG A 72 -10.59 -4.01 8.96
N PRO A 73 -11.56 -4.11 9.84
CA PRO A 73 -11.43 -3.59 11.22
C PRO A 73 -10.74 -4.51 12.20
N ASP A 74 -10.27 -5.66 11.76
CA ASP A 74 -9.59 -6.62 12.63
C ASP A 74 -8.47 -5.95 13.42
N GLN A 75 -8.55 -5.99 14.75
CA GLN A 75 -7.58 -5.34 15.63
C GLN A 75 -6.35 -6.19 15.90
N ASP A 76 -6.38 -7.46 15.57
CA ASP A 76 -5.27 -8.37 15.85
C ASP A 76 -4.16 -8.28 14.81
N ARG A 77 -4.37 -7.51 13.75
CA ARG A 77 -3.44 -7.44 12.65
C ARG A 77 -3.24 -5.98 12.24
N THR A 78 -2.04 -5.67 11.76
CA THR A 78 -1.75 -4.32 11.27
C THR A 78 -2.42 -4.10 9.93
N ASP A 79 -2.58 -2.83 9.57
CA ASP A 79 -3.12 -2.49 8.24
C ASP A 79 -2.21 -3.01 7.13
N LEU A 80 -0.90 -3.02 7.38
CA LEU A 80 0.04 -3.58 6.43
C LEU A 80 -0.19 -5.07 6.22
N ASP A 81 -0.35 -5.83 7.32
CA ASP A 81 -0.62 -7.26 7.21
C ASP A 81 -1.92 -7.54 6.47
N LYS A 82 -2.97 -6.78 6.76
CA LYS A 82 -4.25 -6.92 6.06
C LYS A 82 -4.08 -6.65 4.57
N SER A 83 -3.29 -5.64 4.24
CA SER A 83 -3.07 -5.28 2.84
C SER A 83 -2.24 -6.32 2.11
N LEU A 84 -1.26 -6.91 2.78
CA LEU A 84 -0.46 -7.98 2.19
C LEU A 84 -1.33 -9.22 1.92
N ASP A 85 -2.22 -9.56 2.85
CA ASP A 85 -3.13 -10.67 2.62
C ASP A 85 -4.05 -10.40 1.45
N TYR A 86 -4.56 -9.20 1.34
CA TYR A 86 -5.41 -8.82 0.22
C TYR A 86 -4.64 -8.99 -1.10
N ALA A 87 -3.40 -8.49 -1.13
CA ALA A 87 -2.59 -8.56 -2.34
C ALA A 87 -2.28 -10.00 -2.74
N PHE A 88 -1.90 -10.82 -1.79
CA PHE A 88 -1.48 -12.19 -2.10
C PHE A 88 -2.66 -13.15 -2.24
N ALA A 89 -3.65 -13.07 -1.34
CA ALA A 89 -4.75 -14.03 -1.32
C ALA A 89 -5.89 -13.64 -2.25
N GLU A 90 -6.26 -12.37 -2.27
CA GLU A 90 -7.41 -11.94 -3.06
C GLU A 90 -7.03 -11.51 -4.47
N LEU A 91 -5.91 -10.83 -4.64
CA LEU A 91 -5.45 -10.42 -5.96
C LEU A 91 -4.51 -11.42 -6.61
N GLY A 92 -4.00 -12.38 -5.85
CA GLY A 92 -3.15 -13.43 -6.39
C GLY A 92 -1.78 -12.96 -6.84
N LEU A 93 -1.27 -11.88 -6.24
CA LEU A 93 0.03 -11.36 -6.64
C LEU A 93 1.15 -12.26 -6.15
N GLY A 94 2.22 -12.38 -6.94
CA GLY A 94 3.40 -13.17 -6.57
C GLY A 94 4.39 -12.40 -5.73
N GLY A 95 4.31 -11.09 -5.74
CA GLY A 95 5.17 -10.21 -4.96
C GLY A 95 4.79 -8.78 -5.22
N LEU A 96 5.32 -7.87 -4.41
CA LEU A 96 5.07 -6.44 -4.62
C LEU A 96 6.13 -5.64 -3.90
N THR A 97 6.24 -4.38 -4.31
CA THR A 97 7.13 -3.43 -3.67
C THR A 97 6.31 -2.65 -2.63
N VAL A 98 6.87 -2.49 -1.43
CA VAL A 98 6.20 -1.77 -0.36
C VAL A 98 6.97 -0.49 -0.05
N LEU A 99 6.26 0.62 -0.04
CA LEU A 99 6.81 1.93 0.31
C LEU A 99 6.21 2.38 1.65
N GLY A 100 7.02 3.01 2.49
CA GLY A 100 6.54 3.54 3.75
C GLY A 100 6.29 2.50 4.82
N ALA A 101 6.86 1.33 4.69
CA ALA A 101 6.73 0.30 5.72
C ALA A 101 7.66 0.59 6.87
N VAL A 102 7.19 0.33 8.10
CA VAL A 102 8.01 0.45 9.29
C VAL A 102 7.82 -0.80 10.14
N GLY A 103 8.91 -1.32 10.66
CA GLY A 103 8.86 -2.46 11.56
C GLY A 103 8.39 -3.73 10.92
N GLY A 104 8.17 -4.73 11.74
CA GLY A 104 7.64 -6.01 11.30
C GLY A 104 8.58 -6.72 10.34
N ARG A 105 8.00 -7.49 9.45
CA ARG A 105 8.78 -8.33 8.53
C ARG A 105 9.35 -7.57 7.34
N ILE A 106 9.20 -6.26 7.32
CA ILE A 106 9.77 -5.42 6.26
C ILE A 106 10.72 -4.39 6.88
N ASP A 107 11.27 -4.71 8.03
CA ASP A 107 12.09 -3.76 8.77
C ASP A 107 13.43 -3.48 8.12
N HIS A 108 13.86 -4.34 7.21
CA HIS A 108 15.12 -4.14 6.51
C HIS A 108 14.95 -3.40 5.18
N ALA A 109 13.82 -2.75 5.00
CA ALA A 109 13.61 -1.97 3.79
C ALA A 109 14.65 -0.87 3.69
N VAL A 110 15.16 -0.65 2.48
CA VAL A 110 16.15 0.38 2.23
C VAL A 110 15.44 1.72 2.09
N GLY A 111 15.66 2.60 3.06
CA GLY A 111 14.90 3.84 3.12
C GLY A 111 13.42 3.52 3.28
N ASN A 112 12.61 3.93 2.33
CA ASN A 112 11.17 3.66 2.36
C ASN A 112 10.76 2.58 1.36
N LEU A 113 11.71 1.78 0.92
CA LEU A 113 11.47 0.78 -0.12
C LEU A 113 11.71 -0.61 0.44
N GLY A 114 10.76 -1.47 0.27
CA GLY A 114 10.89 -2.88 0.61
C GLY A 114 10.21 -3.73 -0.44
N LEU A 115 10.69 -4.94 -0.60
CA LEU A 115 10.09 -5.91 -1.52
C LEU A 115 9.56 -7.08 -0.72
N VAL A 116 8.31 -7.40 -0.91
CA VAL A 116 7.66 -8.53 -0.24
C VAL A 116 7.18 -9.50 -1.31
N ALA A 117 7.65 -10.73 -1.23
CA ALA A 117 7.21 -11.79 -2.12
C ALA A 117 6.16 -12.63 -1.41
N ALA A 118 5.23 -13.16 -2.18
CA ALA A 118 4.24 -14.08 -1.63
C ALA A 118 4.96 -15.30 -1.08
N ARG A 119 4.53 -15.75 0.08
CA ARG A 119 5.07 -16.99 0.60
C ARG A 119 4.66 -18.13 -0.29
N ALA A 120 5.55 -19.10 -0.39
CA ALA A 120 5.15 -20.37 -0.95
C ALA A 120 3.94 -20.82 -0.12
N MET A 121 2.90 -21.21 -0.80
CA MET A 121 1.68 -21.57 -0.10
C MET A 121 1.93 -22.82 0.71
N GLY A 122 1.77 -22.64 1.93
CA GLY A 122 1.86 -23.77 2.84
C GLY A 122 0.72 -23.64 3.77
#